data_f48b550ecca7dbd45110ca782b772871
#
_entry.id   f48b550ecca7dbd45110ca782b772871
#
_cell.length_a   1.000
_cell.length_b   1.000
_cell.length_c   1.000
_cell.angle_alpha   90.00
_cell.angle_beta   90.00
_cell.angle_gamma   90.00
#
_symmetry.space_group_name_H-M   'P 1'
#
loop_
_entity.id
_entity.type
_entity.pdbx_description
1 polymer ?
#
loop_
_entity_poly.entity_id
_entity_poly.type
_entity_poly.pdbx_seq_one_letter_code
_entity_poly.pdbx_strand_id
1 'polypeptide(L)'
;MLGAIRAFFMPIFKEVRVVANRIKGITVEIGGDTTGLDKALKNVNSSITKTQSALNDVNRLLKLDPSNTVLVAQKQELLAQAVSQTEEKLSALEAAQEQVAAAFARGDIGADKYQAFQREIEETRGKLNKYKADLSDLQTEQDSLSQNTSRLEKLFAATGTEVDDYADVLGSRLTSAIKNGTANSEQLRTALERIGKSATGG
;
A
#
# COMPACT_ATOMS: atom_id res chain seq x y z
N MET A 1 -9.55 33.92 8.47
CA MET A 1 -9.19 32.75 9.30
C MET A 1 -8.52 31.67 8.45
N LEU A 2 -7.30 31.93 7.95
CA LEU A 2 -6.51 31.01 7.09
C LEU A 2 -5.45 30.22 7.87
N GLY A 3 -5.62 30.06 9.18
CA GLY A 3 -4.56 29.52 10.05
C GLY A 3 -4.55 28.02 10.28
N ALA A 4 -5.55 27.26 9.85
CA ALA A 4 -5.72 25.88 10.34
C ALA A 4 -5.28 24.76 9.36
N ILE A 5 -5.01 25.06 8.09
CA ILE A 5 -4.63 24.03 7.09
C ILE A 5 -3.11 23.77 7.08
N ARG A 6 -2.31 24.66 7.61
CA ARG A 6 -0.84 24.61 7.50
C ARG A 6 -0.10 23.67 8.45
N ALA A 7 -0.79 23.11 9.43
CA ALA A 7 -0.12 22.40 10.55
C ALA A 7 -0.06 20.87 10.41
N PHE A 8 -0.66 20.26 9.38
CA PHE A 8 -0.81 18.77 9.39
C PHE A 8 -0.10 18.04 8.24
N PHE A 9 0.57 18.74 7.33
CA PHE A 9 1.31 18.10 6.25
C PHE A 9 2.83 18.24 6.46
N MET A 10 3.34 17.71 7.57
CA MET A 10 4.75 17.35 7.63
C MET A 10 4.92 15.98 6.97
N PRO A 11 5.75 15.85 5.94
CA PRO A 11 6.09 14.53 5.42
C PRO A 11 6.86 13.79 6.51
N ILE A 12 6.22 12.80 7.11
CA ILE A 12 6.93 11.78 7.90
C ILE A 12 7.65 10.88 6.87
N PHE A 13 8.58 11.45 6.13
CA PHE A 13 9.64 10.68 5.49
C PHE A 13 10.65 10.32 6.58
N LYS A 14 10.26 9.45 7.50
CA LYS A 14 11.23 8.62 8.17
C LYS A 14 11.71 7.65 7.09
N GLU A 15 12.97 7.83 6.67
CA GLU A 15 13.67 6.82 5.88
C GLU A 15 13.32 5.45 6.45
N VAL A 16 12.56 4.66 5.69
CA VAL A 16 12.44 3.24 5.93
C VAL A 16 13.82 2.69 5.62
N ARG A 17 14.70 2.73 6.61
CA ARG A 17 15.88 1.88 6.60
C ARG A 17 15.33 0.47 6.53
N VAL A 18 15.40 -0.10 5.35
CA VAL A 18 15.31 -1.54 5.15
C VAL A 18 16.44 -2.11 6.00
N VAL A 19 16.09 -2.47 7.23
CA VAL A 19 16.96 -3.29 8.06
C VAL A 19 16.91 -4.65 7.39
N ALA A 20 17.87 -4.90 6.51
CA ALA A 20 18.17 -6.24 6.06
C ALA A 20 18.56 -7.03 7.32
N ASN A 21 17.56 -7.51 8.04
CA ASN A 21 17.74 -8.44 9.12
C ASN A 21 18.24 -9.74 8.45
N ARG A 22 19.56 -9.93 8.49
CA ARG A 22 20.17 -11.20 8.16
C ARG A 22 19.46 -12.25 9.00
N ILE A 23 18.66 -13.09 8.34
CA ILE A 23 18.13 -14.32 8.90
C ILE A 23 19.34 -15.20 9.17
N LYS A 24 19.86 -15.15 10.40
CA LYS A 24 20.89 -16.09 10.85
C LYS A 24 20.25 -17.45 10.97
N GLY A 25 20.64 -18.36 10.07
CA GLY A 25 20.63 -19.79 10.31
C GLY A 25 19.26 -20.46 10.30
N ILE A 26 18.62 -20.52 9.15
CA ILE A 26 17.69 -21.63 8.89
C ILE A 26 18.57 -22.75 8.30
N THR A 27 19.11 -23.60 9.17
CA THR A 27 19.63 -24.89 8.74
C THR A 27 18.42 -25.80 8.59
N VAL A 28 17.88 -25.89 7.39
CA VAL A 28 16.82 -26.87 7.09
C VAL A 28 17.52 -28.22 6.92
N GLU A 29 17.57 -29.02 7.97
CA GLU A 29 17.94 -30.42 7.87
C GLU A 29 16.77 -31.18 7.25
N ILE A 30 16.76 -31.30 5.92
CA ILE A 30 15.82 -32.17 5.21
C ILE A 30 16.46 -33.56 5.07
N GLY A 31 16.40 -34.34 6.15
CA GLY A 31 16.40 -35.77 6.07
C GLY A 31 14.96 -36.26 6.18
N GLY A 32 14.18 -36.20 5.09
CA GLY A 32 12.78 -36.66 5.08
C GLY A 32 11.77 -35.88 5.93
N ASP A 33 12.16 -34.84 6.63
CA ASP A 33 11.36 -34.10 7.60
C ASP A 33 11.23 -32.61 7.19
N THR A 34 10.04 -32.22 6.71
CA THR A 34 9.68 -30.84 6.38
C THR A 34 9.35 -30.00 7.62
N THR A 35 9.43 -30.57 8.83
CA THR A 35 9.06 -29.90 10.09
C THR A 35 9.86 -28.62 10.34
N GLY A 36 11.11 -28.55 9.85
CA GLY A 36 11.94 -27.35 9.94
C GLY A 36 11.40 -26.20 9.14
N LEU A 37 11.02 -26.44 7.89
CA LEU A 37 10.42 -25.44 7.00
C LEU A 37 9.03 -25.03 7.48
N ASP A 38 8.19 -25.98 7.87
CA ASP A 38 6.85 -25.71 8.40
C ASP A 38 6.91 -24.84 9.66
N LYS A 39 7.87 -25.09 10.54
CA LYS A 39 8.09 -24.31 11.76
C LYS A 39 8.59 -22.89 11.43
N ALA A 40 9.52 -22.75 10.48
CA ALA A 40 10.03 -21.46 10.04
C ALA A 40 8.91 -20.61 9.40
N LEU A 41 8.07 -21.23 8.58
CA LEU A 41 6.96 -20.54 7.90
C LEU A 41 5.76 -20.27 8.81
N LYS A 42 5.59 -21.01 9.92
CA LYS A 42 4.42 -20.87 10.81
C LYS A 42 4.25 -19.46 11.34
N ASN A 43 5.33 -18.83 11.82
CA ASN A 43 5.29 -17.47 12.35
C ASN A 43 5.00 -16.45 11.26
N VAL A 44 5.68 -16.57 10.12
CA VAL A 44 5.50 -15.68 8.97
C VAL A 44 4.07 -15.80 8.42
N ASN A 45 3.55 -17.01 8.26
CA ASN A 45 2.16 -17.23 7.82
C ASN A 45 1.14 -16.62 8.79
N SER A 46 1.38 -16.75 10.11
CA SER A 46 0.51 -16.13 11.13
C SER A 46 0.54 -14.60 11.02
N SER A 47 1.72 -14.02 10.83
CA SER A 47 1.89 -12.57 10.67
C SER A 47 1.21 -12.06 9.39
N ILE A 48 1.40 -12.73 8.26
CA ILE A 48 0.73 -12.42 6.98
C ILE A 48 -0.79 -12.46 7.16
N THR A 49 -1.33 -13.49 7.82
CA THR A 49 -2.78 -13.62 8.05
C THR A 49 -3.33 -12.46 8.86
N LYS A 50 -2.63 -12.05 9.93
CA LYS A 50 -3.03 -10.90 10.76
C LYS A 50 -3.01 -9.59 9.98
N THR A 51 -1.93 -9.35 9.23
CA THR A 51 -1.79 -8.15 8.39
C THR A 51 -2.87 -8.10 7.31
N GLN A 52 -3.19 -9.23 6.68
CA GLN A 52 -4.25 -9.33 5.69
C GLN A 52 -5.64 -9.06 6.28
N SER A 53 -5.92 -9.55 7.51
CA SER A 53 -7.16 -9.23 8.22
C SER A 53 -7.28 -7.74 8.51
N ALA A 54 -6.21 -7.13 9.02
CA ALA A 54 -6.16 -5.69 9.29
C ALA A 54 -6.34 -4.86 8.00
N LEU A 55 -5.72 -5.26 6.89
CA LEU A 55 -5.92 -4.62 5.58
C LEU A 55 -7.38 -4.69 5.12
N ASN A 56 -8.04 -5.83 5.32
CA ASN A 56 -9.46 -5.98 4.97
C ASN A 56 -10.33 -5.05 5.80
N ASP A 57 -10.04 -4.92 7.11
CA ASP A 57 -10.79 -4.02 8.00
C ASP A 57 -10.60 -2.55 7.61
N VAL A 58 -9.36 -2.12 7.37
CA VAL A 58 -9.05 -0.75 6.91
C VAL A 58 -9.70 -0.48 5.55
N ASN A 59 -9.62 -1.42 4.59
CA ASN A 59 -10.26 -1.26 3.29
C ASN A 59 -11.79 -1.15 3.39
N ARG A 60 -12.42 -1.87 4.34
CA ARG A 60 -13.85 -1.75 4.60
C ARG A 60 -14.22 -0.37 5.15
N LEU A 61 -13.42 0.16 6.08
CA LEU A 61 -13.62 1.50 6.65
C LEU A 61 -13.39 2.59 5.60
N LEU A 62 -12.37 2.47 4.74
CA LEU A 62 -12.11 3.40 3.66
C LEU A 62 -13.21 3.42 2.58
N LYS A 63 -14.03 2.36 2.45
CA LYS A 63 -15.22 2.41 1.60
C LYS A 63 -16.32 3.32 2.16
N LEU A 64 -16.35 3.50 3.49
CA LEU A 64 -17.31 4.39 4.17
C LEU A 64 -16.80 5.83 4.21
N ASP A 65 -15.50 6.00 4.42
CA ASP A 65 -14.84 7.30 4.47
C ASP A 65 -13.51 7.25 3.69
N PRO A 66 -13.56 7.43 2.34
CA PRO A 66 -12.38 7.35 1.48
C PRO A 66 -11.34 8.44 1.72
N SER A 67 -11.73 9.54 2.35
CA SER A 67 -10.87 10.70 2.62
C SER A 67 -10.18 10.65 3.99
N ASN A 68 -10.39 9.59 4.77
CA ASN A 68 -9.82 9.44 6.10
C ASN A 68 -8.31 9.22 6.05
N THR A 69 -7.56 10.29 6.30
CA THR A 69 -6.09 10.29 6.21
C THR A 69 -5.42 9.32 7.20
N VAL A 70 -6.04 9.08 8.36
CA VAL A 70 -5.53 8.12 9.35
C VAL A 70 -5.65 6.70 8.82
N LEU A 71 -6.78 6.35 8.23
CA LEU A 71 -6.99 5.03 7.62
C LEU A 71 -6.10 4.82 6.38
N VAL A 72 -5.88 5.87 5.59
CA VAL A 72 -4.95 5.83 4.44
C VAL A 72 -3.52 5.57 4.93
N ALA A 73 -3.06 6.26 5.98
CA ALA A 73 -1.75 6.02 6.57
C ALA A 73 -1.62 4.59 7.14
N GLN A 74 -2.64 4.10 7.84
CA GLN A 74 -2.69 2.72 8.33
C GLN A 74 -2.63 1.70 7.18
N LYS A 75 -3.36 1.94 6.09
CA LYS A 75 -3.30 1.08 4.90
C LYS A 75 -1.90 1.02 4.31
N GLN A 76 -1.22 2.16 4.22
CA GLN A 76 0.16 2.23 3.70
C GLN A 76 1.13 1.42 4.57
N GLU A 77 1.03 1.57 5.89
CA GLU A 77 1.86 0.81 6.83
C GLU A 77 1.60 -0.70 6.74
N LEU A 78 0.33 -1.10 6.71
CA LEU A 78 -0.06 -2.51 6.58
C LEU A 78 0.38 -3.13 5.24
N LEU A 79 0.32 -2.36 4.15
CA LEU A 79 0.83 -2.82 2.84
C LEU A 79 2.36 -3.00 2.88
N ALA A 80 3.09 -2.06 3.49
CA ALA A 80 4.54 -2.19 3.66
C ALA A 80 4.90 -3.42 4.52
N GLN A 81 4.16 -3.68 5.59
CA GLN A 81 4.31 -4.89 6.40
C GLN A 81 4.00 -6.16 5.60
N ALA A 82 2.92 -6.16 4.80
CA ALA A 82 2.55 -7.29 3.94
C ALA A 82 3.64 -7.59 2.90
N VAL A 83 4.25 -6.57 2.30
CA VAL A 83 5.39 -6.72 1.38
C VAL A 83 6.55 -7.38 2.11
N SER A 84 7.00 -6.82 3.24
CA SER A 84 8.15 -7.35 3.99
C SER A 84 7.95 -8.81 4.45
N GLN A 85 6.79 -9.12 5.02
CA GLN A 85 6.46 -10.47 5.48
C GLN A 85 6.36 -11.47 4.32
N THR A 86 5.83 -11.04 3.17
CA THR A 86 5.71 -11.91 2.00
C THR A 86 7.08 -12.13 1.32
N GLU A 87 7.97 -11.12 1.33
CA GLU A 87 9.37 -11.26 0.90
C GLU A 87 10.12 -12.25 1.79
N GLU A 88 9.95 -12.15 3.11
CA GLU A 88 10.55 -13.09 4.05
C GLU A 88 10.08 -14.54 3.79
N LYS A 89 8.77 -14.73 3.57
CA LYS A 89 8.21 -16.03 3.21
C LYS A 89 8.77 -16.54 1.90
N LEU A 90 8.80 -15.71 0.85
CA LEU A 90 9.30 -16.11 -0.46
C LEU A 90 10.78 -16.51 -0.39
N SER A 91 11.59 -15.71 0.30
CA SER A 91 13.01 -16.01 0.51
C SER A 91 13.23 -17.35 1.24
N ALA A 92 12.42 -17.65 2.28
CA ALA A 92 12.50 -18.93 2.99
C ALA A 92 12.11 -20.12 2.08
N LEU A 93 11.08 -19.96 1.26
CA LEU A 93 10.66 -20.98 0.28
C LEU A 93 11.72 -21.19 -0.80
N GLU A 94 12.27 -20.12 -1.37
CA GLU A 94 13.32 -20.21 -2.39
C GLU A 94 14.60 -20.83 -1.84
N ALA A 95 14.99 -20.52 -0.59
CA ALA A 95 16.13 -21.15 0.08
C ALA A 95 15.93 -22.67 0.30
N ALA A 96 14.69 -23.12 0.48
CA ALA A 96 14.37 -24.54 0.67
C ALA A 96 14.20 -25.30 -0.66
N GLN A 97 14.10 -24.61 -1.81
CA GLN A 97 13.71 -25.21 -3.08
C GLN A 97 14.66 -26.32 -3.54
N GLU A 98 15.97 -26.11 -3.42
CA GLU A 98 16.96 -27.12 -3.83
C GLU A 98 16.86 -28.38 -2.96
N GLN A 99 16.65 -28.23 -1.66
CA GLN A 99 16.53 -29.33 -0.72
C GLN A 99 15.25 -30.14 -0.96
N VAL A 100 14.13 -29.45 -1.23
CA VAL A 100 12.85 -30.09 -1.58
C VAL A 100 12.96 -30.84 -2.90
N ALA A 101 13.64 -30.27 -3.91
CA ALA A 101 13.89 -30.95 -5.19
C ALA A 101 14.76 -32.21 -5.01
N ALA A 102 15.81 -32.12 -4.19
CA ALA A 102 16.66 -33.28 -3.87
C ALA A 102 15.89 -34.38 -3.10
N ALA A 103 15.03 -34.01 -2.15
CA ALA A 103 14.18 -34.95 -1.43
C ALA A 103 13.19 -35.67 -2.35
N PHE A 104 12.61 -34.94 -3.32
CA PHE A 104 11.76 -35.52 -4.35
C PHE A 104 12.55 -36.49 -5.25
N ALA A 105 13.73 -36.12 -5.69
CA ALA A 105 14.57 -36.99 -6.53
C ALA A 105 14.99 -38.28 -5.83
N ARG A 106 15.14 -38.28 -4.50
CA ARG A 106 15.42 -39.46 -3.70
C ARG A 106 14.19 -40.32 -3.38
N GLY A 107 12.97 -39.80 -3.66
CA GLY A 107 11.71 -40.44 -3.31
C GLY A 107 11.28 -40.24 -1.84
N ASP A 108 11.93 -39.31 -1.13
CA ASP A 108 11.59 -39.00 0.28
C ASP A 108 10.26 -38.28 0.40
N ILE A 109 9.85 -37.55 -0.64
CA ILE A 109 8.54 -36.88 -0.77
C ILE A 109 7.85 -37.26 -2.09
N GLY A 110 6.52 -37.33 -2.06
CA GLY A 110 5.70 -37.62 -3.24
C GLY A 110 5.55 -36.43 -4.19
N ALA A 111 5.13 -36.69 -5.42
CA ALA A 111 4.93 -35.68 -6.45
C ALA A 111 3.89 -34.63 -6.06
N ASP A 112 2.86 -35.01 -5.32
CA ASP A 112 1.80 -34.13 -4.81
C ASP A 112 2.36 -33.07 -3.85
N LYS A 113 3.27 -33.45 -2.95
CA LYS A 113 3.94 -32.52 -2.02
C LYS A 113 4.91 -31.61 -2.74
N TYR A 114 5.69 -32.13 -3.70
CA TYR A 114 6.60 -31.34 -4.51
C TYR A 114 5.86 -30.28 -5.32
N GLN A 115 4.75 -30.66 -5.99
CA GLN A 115 3.93 -29.74 -6.72
C GLN A 115 3.21 -28.70 -5.84
N ALA A 116 2.79 -29.11 -4.62
CA ALA A 116 2.19 -28.18 -3.66
C ALA A 116 3.22 -27.12 -3.23
N PHE A 117 4.46 -27.53 -2.98
CA PHE A 117 5.55 -26.60 -2.64
C PHE A 117 5.83 -25.60 -3.78
N GLN A 118 5.86 -26.06 -5.02
CA GLN A 118 6.05 -25.19 -6.16
C GLN A 118 4.89 -24.19 -6.32
N ARG A 119 3.64 -24.63 -6.14
CA ARG A 119 2.48 -23.73 -6.14
C ARG A 119 2.58 -22.68 -5.05
N GLU A 120 3.04 -23.03 -3.85
CA GLU A 120 3.21 -22.10 -2.73
C GLU A 120 4.21 -20.98 -3.06
N ILE A 121 5.31 -21.30 -3.77
CA ILE A 121 6.26 -20.28 -4.26
C ILE A 121 5.56 -19.33 -5.22
N GLU A 122 4.86 -19.83 -6.23
CA GLU A 122 4.21 -19.00 -7.24
C GLU A 122 3.08 -18.16 -6.65
N GLU A 123 2.28 -18.72 -5.75
CA GLU A 123 1.24 -17.98 -5.03
C GLU A 123 1.84 -16.86 -4.14
N THR A 124 2.95 -17.15 -3.45
CA THR A 124 3.63 -16.18 -2.62
C THR A 124 4.21 -15.05 -3.46
N ARG A 125 4.80 -15.37 -4.61
CA ARG A 125 5.31 -14.40 -5.59
C ARG A 125 4.18 -13.52 -6.16
N GLY A 126 3.06 -14.14 -6.50
CA GLY A 126 1.87 -13.42 -6.97
C GLY A 126 1.31 -12.46 -5.92
N LYS A 127 1.22 -12.89 -4.65
CA LYS A 127 0.79 -12.03 -3.53
C LYS A 127 1.76 -10.88 -3.28
N LEU A 128 3.07 -11.14 -3.35
CA LEU A 128 4.10 -10.09 -3.20
C LEU A 128 3.96 -9.01 -4.27
N ASN A 129 3.83 -9.41 -5.53
CA ASN A 129 3.66 -8.48 -6.64
C ASN A 129 2.39 -7.64 -6.47
N LYS A 130 1.29 -8.26 -6.02
CA LYS A 130 0.05 -7.56 -5.73
C LYS A 130 0.23 -6.52 -4.62
N TYR A 131 0.85 -6.86 -3.49
CA TYR A 131 1.05 -5.91 -2.40
C TYR A 131 1.98 -4.75 -2.80
N LYS A 132 3.02 -5.03 -3.61
CA LYS A 132 3.89 -3.99 -4.17
C LYS A 132 3.13 -3.04 -5.09
N ALA A 133 2.27 -3.56 -5.95
CA ALA A 133 1.42 -2.76 -6.81
C ALA A 133 0.44 -1.90 -5.99
N ASP A 134 -0.30 -2.51 -5.06
CA ASP A 134 -1.26 -1.82 -4.19
C ASP A 134 -0.58 -0.68 -3.38
N LEU A 135 0.67 -0.88 -2.92
CA LEU A 135 1.45 0.14 -2.20
C LEU A 135 1.88 1.27 -3.13
N SER A 136 2.36 0.95 -4.33
CA SER A 136 2.77 1.92 -5.34
C SER A 136 1.58 2.78 -5.80
N ASP A 137 0.43 2.17 -6.04
CA ASP A 137 -0.79 2.87 -6.44
C ASP A 137 -1.24 3.85 -5.35
N LEU A 138 -1.19 3.41 -4.08
CA LEU A 138 -1.53 4.26 -2.94
C LEU A 138 -0.58 5.46 -2.81
N GLN A 139 0.73 5.25 -3.01
CA GLN A 139 1.73 6.32 -3.00
C GLN A 139 1.48 7.33 -4.14
N THR A 140 1.22 6.83 -5.34
CA THR A 140 0.91 7.66 -6.51
C THR A 140 -0.34 8.51 -6.28
N GLU A 141 -1.38 7.94 -5.67
CA GLU A 141 -2.61 8.68 -5.33
C GLU A 141 -2.33 9.78 -4.30
N GLN A 142 -1.53 9.50 -3.26
CA GLN A 142 -1.13 10.50 -2.26
C GLN A 142 -0.30 11.63 -2.86
N ASP A 143 0.65 11.31 -3.74
CA ASP A 143 1.47 12.31 -4.43
C ASP A 143 0.59 13.20 -5.33
N SER A 144 -0.34 12.61 -6.06
CA SER A 144 -1.29 13.33 -6.91
C SER A 144 -2.21 14.23 -6.10
N LEU A 145 -2.69 13.75 -4.95
CA LEU A 145 -3.51 14.54 -4.02
C LEU A 145 -2.72 15.76 -3.51
N SER A 146 -1.49 15.54 -3.06
CA SER A 146 -0.61 16.60 -2.55
C SER A 146 -0.30 17.66 -3.61
N GLN A 147 0.03 17.22 -4.83
CA GLN A 147 0.31 18.12 -5.95
C GLN A 147 -0.90 18.94 -6.34
N ASN A 148 -2.08 18.33 -6.45
CA ASN A 148 -3.31 19.03 -6.82
C ASN A 148 -3.75 20.02 -5.74
N THR A 149 -3.60 19.66 -4.45
CA THR A 149 -3.83 20.58 -3.34
C THR A 149 -2.91 21.80 -3.44
N SER A 150 -1.61 21.58 -3.61
CA SER A 150 -0.63 22.67 -3.73
C SER A 150 -0.89 23.56 -4.94
N ARG A 151 -1.37 23.00 -6.05
CA ARG A 151 -1.74 23.80 -7.25
C ARG A 151 -2.95 24.68 -6.99
N LEU A 152 -3.99 24.19 -6.29
CA LEU A 152 -5.16 24.99 -5.91
C LEU A 152 -4.78 26.10 -4.93
N GLU A 153 -3.97 25.80 -3.91
CA GLU A 153 -3.48 26.80 -2.96
C GLU A 153 -2.72 27.94 -3.66
N LYS A 154 -1.83 27.59 -4.59
CA LYS A 154 -1.08 28.58 -5.38
C LYS A 154 -1.98 29.39 -6.29
N LEU A 155 -3.00 28.78 -6.89
CA LEU A 155 -3.97 29.47 -7.73
C LEU A 155 -4.72 30.52 -6.89
N PHE A 156 -5.29 30.13 -5.75
CA PHE A 156 -6.03 31.04 -4.87
C PHE A 156 -5.13 32.16 -4.33
N ALA A 157 -3.88 31.84 -3.94
CA ALA A 157 -2.94 32.85 -3.49
C ALA A 157 -2.56 33.85 -4.60
N ALA A 158 -2.43 33.40 -5.85
CA ALA A 158 -2.07 34.25 -6.98
C ALA A 158 -3.23 35.15 -7.45
N THR A 159 -4.47 34.68 -7.32
CA THR A 159 -5.68 35.41 -7.78
C THR A 159 -6.34 36.21 -6.66
N GLY A 160 -5.96 35.99 -5.41
CA GLY A 160 -6.63 36.57 -4.24
C GLY A 160 -8.06 36.05 -4.04
N THR A 161 -8.38 34.90 -4.62
CA THR A 161 -9.69 34.26 -4.57
C THR A 161 -9.70 33.09 -3.58
N GLU A 162 -10.92 32.63 -3.26
CA GLU A 162 -11.17 31.46 -2.43
C GLU A 162 -12.02 30.43 -3.20
N VAL A 163 -12.19 29.23 -2.66
CA VAL A 163 -12.98 28.19 -3.31
C VAL A 163 -14.44 28.60 -3.52
N ASP A 164 -14.98 29.46 -2.65
CA ASP A 164 -16.35 29.95 -2.74
C ASP A 164 -16.56 30.85 -3.95
N ASP A 165 -15.55 31.58 -4.41
CA ASP A 165 -15.63 32.44 -5.62
C ASP A 165 -15.84 31.60 -6.88
N TYR A 166 -15.57 30.32 -6.83
CA TYR A 166 -15.76 29.37 -7.92
C TYR A 166 -16.94 28.42 -7.71
N ALA A 167 -17.82 28.68 -6.71
CA ALA A 167 -18.89 27.76 -6.34
C ALA A 167 -19.84 27.45 -7.51
N ASP A 168 -20.16 28.46 -8.38
CA ASP A 168 -21.00 28.27 -9.54
C ASP A 168 -20.37 27.35 -10.60
N VAL A 169 -19.04 27.40 -10.73
CA VAL A 169 -18.27 26.58 -11.68
C VAL A 169 -18.03 25.18 -11.17
N LEU A 170 -17.74 25.06 -9.87
CA LEU A 170 -17.43 23.79 -9.21
C LEU A 170 -18.68 22.99 -8.87
N GLY A 171 -19.75 23.68 -8.49
CA GLY A 171 -20.95 23.11 -7.90
C GLY A 171 -20.79 22.83 -6.41
N SER A 172 -21.91 22.87 -5.69
CA SER A 172 -21.94 22.84 -4.22
C SER A 172 -21.22 21.63 -3.59
N ARG A 173 -21.33 20.46 -4.21
CA ARG A 173 -20.72 19.23 -3.70
C ARG A 173 -19.18 19.30 -3.73
N LEU A 174 -18.61 19.73 -4.85
CA LEU A 174 -17.16 19.82 -5.01
C LEU A 174 -16.57 20.95 -4.16
N THR A 175 -17.24 22.10 -4.14
CA THR A 175 -16.90 23.22 -3.25
C THR A 175 -16.84 22.79 -1.79
N SER A 176 -17.87 22.08 -1.31
CA SER A 176 -17.91 21.57 0.07
C SER A 176 -16.81 20.55 0.33
N ALA A 177 -16.52 19.65 -0.61
CA ALA A 177 -15.47 18.65 -0.44
C ALA A 177 -14.08 19.31 -0.32
N ILE A 178 -13.80 20.34 -1.10
CA ILE A 178 -12.54 21.10 -1.03
C ILE A 178 -12.43 21.85 0.30
N LYS A 179 -13.50 22.57 0.70
CA LYS A 179 -13.53 23.31 1.98
C LYS A 179 -13.31 22.44 3.20
N ASN A 180 -13.88 21.24 3.18
CA ASN A 180 -13.79 20.30 4.28
C ASN A 180 -12.51 19.42 4.23
N GLY A 181 -11.67 19.58 3.20
CA GLY A 181 -10.47 18.76 3.02
C GLY A 181 -10.78 17.28 2.71
N THR A 182 -11.96 16.99 2.19
CA THR A 182 -12.42 15.61 1.87
C THR A 182 -12.37 15.30 0.37
N ALA A 183 -11.92 16.26 -0.45
CA ALA A 183 -11.76 16.06 -1.89
C ALA A 183 -10.58 15.10 -2.17
N ASN A 184 -10.81 14.10 -3.03
CA ASN A 184 -9.76 13.21 -3.51
C ASN A 184 -8.97 13.86 -4.69
N SER A 185 -7.89 13.20 -5.15
CA SER A 185 -7.01 13.74 -6.21
C SER A 185 -7.75 14.02 -7.50
N GLU A 186 -8.69 13.18 -7.91
CA GLU A 186 -9.51 13.33 -9.11
C GLU A 186 -10.48 14.51 -9.00
N GLN A 187 -11.06 14.71 -7.82
CA GLN A 187 -11.92 15.86 -7.54
C GLN A 187 -11.15 17.18 -7.59
N LEU A 188 -9.93 17.20 -7.01
CA LEU A 188 -9.07 18.38 -7.09
C LEU A 188 -8.59 18.65 -8.52
N ARG A 189 -8.28 17.63 -9.30
CA ARG A 189 -7.95 17.75 -10.72
C ARG A 189 -9.13 18.35 -11.50
N THR A 190 -10.33 17.84 -11.27
CA THR A 190 -11.56 18.37 -11.88
C THR A 190 -11.80 19.83 -11.52
N ALA A 191 -11.55 20.22 -10.26
CA ALA A 191 -11.66 21.60 -9.82
C ALA A 191 -10.69 22.52 -10.59
N LEU A 192 -9.41 22.13 -10.66
CA LEU A 192 -8.39 22.87 -11.41
C LEU A 192 -8.76 23.05 -12.88
N GLU A 193 -9.30 22.01 -13.53
CA GLU A 193 -9.73 22.07 -14.93
C GLU A 193 -10.93 23.02 -15.13
N ARG A 194 -11.92 22.96 -14.24
CA ARG A 194 -13.10 23.83 -14.32
C ARG A 194 -12.75 25.29 -14.09
N ILE A 195 -11.94 25.59 -13.08
CA ILE A 195 -11.46 26.95 -12.79
C ILE A 195 -10.61 27.45 -13.95
N GLY A 196 -9.70 26.63 -14.49
CA GLY A 196 -8.89 27.01 -15.65
C GLY A 196 -9.71 27.34 -16.89
N LYS A 197 -10.77 26.57 -17.17
CA LYS A 197 -11.68 26.85 -18.29
C LYS A 197 -12.50 28.14 -18.08
N SER A 198 -12.96 28.44 -16.88
CA SER A 198 -13.68 29.65 -16.57
C SER A 198 -12.80 30.90 -16.74
N ALA A 199 -11.52 30.81 -16.44
CA ALA A 199 -10.54 31.89 -16.59
C ALA A 199 -10.16 32.18 -18.06
N THR A 200 -10.31 31.18 -18.96
CA THR A 200 -9.93 31.31 -20.38
C THR A 200 -11.13 31.55 -21.31
N GLY A 201 -12.36 31.50 -20.82
CA GLY A 201 -13.61 31.59 -21.59
C GLY A 201 -14.37 32.90 -21.40
N GLY A 202 -13.73 33.95 -20.81
CA GLY A 202 -14.29 35.30 -20.67
C GLY A 202 -13.74 36.24 -21.71
#